data_fccd2e12aea897ad8a25d0062255fc0d
#
_entry.id   fccd2e12aea897ad8a25d0062255fc0d
#
_cell.length_a   1.000
_cell.length_b   1.000
_cell.length_c   1.000
_cell.angle_alpha   90.00
_cell.angle_beta   90.00
_cell.angle_gamma   90.00
#
_symmetry.space_group_name_H-M   'P 1'
#
loop_
_entity.id
_entity.type
_entity.pdbx_description
1 polymer ?
#
loop_
_entity_poly.entity_id
_entity_poly.type
_entity_poly.pdbx_seq_one_letter_code
_entity_poly.pdbx_strand_id
1 'polypeptide(L)'
;MENYRKYFDIDPDYSPAVNADVIKKEPDLWKKYYPHETFVKLLKQTVSVLERKQKLNIWVEGAYGTGKSHAVLTLKHLLDANNKEVEAYFNEFGLDQDLCNKLVAIKSQGKVITVHRYGSSNIYSDNDLFLAMQESIEKALKDAGIENAGPNALKDGIIKYLSDEENKQSFGVYVEGSYKELFGGESVDEIIENLRSYEGQALLTLMNKIFRIANEKNIKAFSLDSETMVAWITEVIHANNLKALVFIW
;
A
#
# COMPACT_ATOMS: atom_id res chain seq x y z
N MET A 1 -27.55 -24.30 34.87
CA MET A 1 -26.43 -23.62 34.23
C MET A 1 -26.03 -22.46 35.09
N GLU A 2 -24.81 -22.48 35.64
CA GLU A 2 -24.30 -21.34 36.38
C GLU A 2 -24.17 -20.15 35.44
N ASN A 3 -24.64 -18.99 35.91
CA ASN A 3 -24.63 -17.79 35.12
C ASN A 3 -23.22 -17.16 35.18
N TYR A 4 -22.34 -17.50 34.23
CA TYR A 4 -20.97 -16.98 34.13
C TYR A 4 -20.87 -15.45 34.01
N ARG A 5 -21.98 -14.73 33.70
CA ARG A 5 -22.01 -13.27 33.61
C ARG A 5 -21.55 -12.55 34.88
N LYS A 6 -21.60 -13.18 36.05
CA LYS A 6 -21.08 -12.56 37.27
C LYS A 6 -19.55 -12.59 37.41
N TYR A 7 -18.86 -13.33 36.51
CA TYR A 7 -17.40 -13.45 36.50
C TYR A 7 -16.75 -12.81 35.31
N PHE A 8 -17.52 -12.52 34.26
CA PHE A 8 -17.01 -11.94 33.02
C PHE A 8 -17.93 -10.79 32.60
N ASP A 9 -17.38 -9.59 32.54
CA ASP A 9 -18.00 -8.46 31.89
C ASP A 9 -17.55 -8.47 30.42
N ILE A 10 -18.50 -8.64 29.52
CA ILE A 10 -18.23 -8.62 28.09
C ILE A 10 -18.62 -7.22 27.59
N ASP A 11 -17.66 -6.48 27.09
CA ASP A 11 -17.91 -5.22 26.40
C ASP A 11 -18.93 -5.48 25.26
N PRO A 12 -20.18 -4.95 25.34
CA PRO A 12 -21.19 -5.21 24.34
C PRO A 12 -20.80 -4.65 22.97
N ASP A 13 -19.88 -3.69 22.93
CA ASP A 13 -19.39 -3.04 21.71
C ASP A 13 -18.14 -3.75 21.15
N TYR A 14 -17.69 -4.85 21.81
CA TYR A 14 -16.54 -5.61 21.33
C TYR A 14 -16.86 -6.31 20.00
N SER A 15 -16.19 -5.90 18.95
CA SER A 15 -16.25 -6.57 17.65
C SER A 15 -15.22 -7.70 17.58
N PRO A 16 -15.63 -8.96 17.48
CA PRO A 16 -14.70 -10.10 17.38
C PRO A 16 -13.99 -10.16 16.02
N ALA A 17 -14.47 -9.43 15.02
CA ALA A 17 -13.90 -9.39 13.67
C ALA A 17 -13.38 -7.99 13.38
N VAL A 18 -12.08 -7.87 13.14
CA VAL A 18 -11.45 -6.63 12.73
C VAL A 18 -11.27 -6.64 11.21
N ASN A 19 -12.03 -5.81 10.54
CA ASN A 19 -11.95 -5.59 9.10
C ASN A 19 -12.01 -4.09 8.78
N ALA A 20 -11.89 -3.74 7.50
CA ALA A 20 -11.87 -2.34 7.07
C ALA A 20 -13.14 -1.56 7.47
N ASP A 21 -14.30 -2.20 7.49
CA ASP A 21 -15.58 -1.54 7.82
C ASP A 21 -15.70 -1.28 9.32
N VAL A 22 -15.23 -2.21 10.15
CA VAL A 22 -15.18 -2.05 11.61
C VAL A 22 -14.25 -0.90 11.97
N ILE A 23 -13.07 -0.85 11.35
CA ILE A 23 -12.09 0.22 11.61
C ILE A 23 -12.61 1.60 11.20
N LYS A 24 -13.35 1.69 10.08
CA LYS A 24 -13.98 2.96 9.67
C LYS A 24 -15.01 3.44 10.67
N LYS A 25 -15.73 2.53 11.32
CA LYS A 25 -16.73 2.85 12.35
C LYS A 25 -16.13 3.17 13.70
N GLU A 26 -15.04 2.47 14.05
CA GLU A 26 -14.35 2.58 15.32
C GLU A 26 -12.84 2.82 15.09
N PRO A 27 -12.44 4.05 14.74
CA PRO A 27 -11.05 4.35 14.39
C PRO A 27 -10.07 4.16 15.57
N ASP A 28 -10.57 4.18 16.80
CA ASP A 28 -9.77 3.99 18.02
C ASP A 28 -9.70 2.52 18.51
N LEU A 29 -10.29 1.59 17.77
CA LEU A 29 -10.32 0.16 18.15
C LEU A 29 -8.91 -0.42 18.38
N TRP A 30 -7.93 0.05 17.63
CA TRP A 30 -6.54 -0.38 17.79
C TRP A 30 -5.94 -0.06 19.17
N LYS A 31 -6.41 0.99 19.84
CA LYS A 31 -5.97 1.38 21.19
C LYS A 31 -6.41 0.37 22.26
N LYS A 32 -7.48 -0.39 21.98
CA LYS A 32 -7.98 -1.45 22.87
C LYS A 32 -7.26 -2.80 22.67
N TYR A 33 -6.39 -2.92 21.65
CA TYR A 33 -5.68 -4.16 21.37
C TYR A 33 -4.62 -4.44 22.44
N TYR A 34 -4.78 -5.54 23.16
CA TYR A 34 -3.79 -5.99 24.14
C TYR A 34 -2.53 -6.53 23.45
N PRO A 35 -1.35 -5.96 23.69
CA PRO A 35 -0.11 -6.33 23.01
C PRO A 35 0.50 -7.63 23.58
N HIS A 36 0.08 -8.77 23.05
CA HIS A 36 0.67 -10.06 23.38
C HIS A 36 2.15 -10.13 23.03
N GLU A 37 2.87 -11.09 23.60
CA GLU A 37 4.31 -11.29 23.34
C GLU A 37 4.66 -11.38 21.85
N THR A 38 3.82 -12.07 21.06
CA THR A 38 3.99 -12.19 19.60
C THR A 38 3.86 -10.84 18.89
N PHE A 39 2.95 -9.98 19.35
CA PHE A 39 2.82 -8.63 18.81
C PHE A 39 4.02 -7.75 19.19
N VAL A 40 4.49 -7.84 20.43
CA VAL A 40 5.70 -7.12 20.87
C VAL A 40 6.91 -7.54 20.03
N LYS A 41 7.02 -8.84 19.70
CA LYS A 41 8.05 -9.35 18.80
C LYS A 41 7.93 -8.76 17.39
N LEU A 42 6.72 -8.74 16.84
CA LEU A 42 6.42 -8.10 15.54
C LEU A 42 6.84 -6.63 15.55
N LEU A 43 6.48 -5.89 16.58
CA LEU A 43 6.83 -4.47 16.74
C LEU A 43 8.33 -4.26 16.83
N LYS A 44 9.04 -5.07 17.62
CA LYS A 44 10.52 -5.04 17.73
C LYS A 44 11.21 -5.29 16.38
N GLN A 45 10.73 -6.28 15.63
CA GLN A 45 11.25 -6.58 14.30
C GLN A 45 11.01 -5.41 13.33
N THR A 46 9.80 -4.85 13.34
CA THR A 46 9.46 -3.69 12.49
C THR A 46 10.35 -2.48 12.81
N VAL A 47 10.54 -2.16 14.08
CA VAL A 47 11.44 -1.08 14.50
C VAL A 47 12.87 -1.34 14.05
N SER A 48 13.37 -2.57 14.17
CA SER A 48 14.72 -2.95 13.73
C SER A 48 14.92 -2.77 12.21
N VAL A 49 13.89 -3.09 11.41
CA VAL A 49 13.90 -2.85 9.95
C VAL A 49 13.91 -1.35 9.64
N LEU A 50 13.07 -0.56 10.32
CA LEU A 50 13.00 0.89 10.14
C LEU A 50 14.28 1.62 10.57
N GLU A 51 15.00 1.09 11.55
CA GLU A 51 16.36 1.53 11.94
C GLU A 51 17.43 1.10 10.91
N ARG A 52 17.06 0.34 9.87
CA ARG A 52 17.98 -0.26 8.87
C ARG A 52 19.03 -1.23 9.46
N LYS A 53 18.75 -1.77 10.63
CA LYS A 53 19.61 -2.80 11.27
C LYS A 53 19.44 -4.17 10.67
N GLN A 54 18.28 -4.40 10.06
CA GLN A 54 17.92 -5.64 9.38
C GLN A 54 17.27 -5.36 8.03
N LYS A 55 17.52 -6.25 7.08
CA LYS A 55 16.84 -6.27 5.77
C LYS A 55 16.01 -7.55 5.73
N LEU A 56 14.74 -7.46 6.10
CA LEU A 56 13.87 -8.64 6.08
C LEU A 56 12.42 -8.23 5.76
N ASN A 57 11.73 -9.18 5.17
CA ASN A 57 10.28 -9.18 5.07
C ASN A 57 9.72 -9.91 6.29
N ILE A 58 8.65 -9.40 6.89
CA ILE A 58 8.04 -9.99 8.07
C ILE A 58 6.78 -10.72 7.63
N TRP A 59 6.74 -12.03 7.90
CA TRP A 59 5.56 -12.87 7.67
C TRP A 59 4.82 -13.09 8.97
N VAL A 60 3.50 -12.82 8.96
CA VAL A 60 2.62 -13.02 10.10
C VAL A 60 1.73 -14.23 9.83
N GLU A 61 2.06 -15.35 10.41
CA GLU A 61 1.34 -16.62 10.26
C GLU A 61 0.59 -17.02 11.54
N GLY A 62 -0.44 -17.81 11.37
CA GLY A 62 -1.21 -18.35 12.49
C GLY A 62 -2.58 -18.86 12.03
N ALA A 63 -3.23 -19.67 12.85
CA ALA A 63 -4.55 -20.22 12.59
C ALA A 63 -5.62 -19.12 12.41
N TYR A 64 -6.76 -19.48 11.84
CA TYR A 64 -7.92 -18.59 11.76
C TYR A 64 -8.37 -18.18 13.18
N GLY A 65 -8.74 -16.91 13.36
CA GLY A 65 -9.23 -16.42 14.66
C GLY A 65 -8.15 -16.06 15.68
N THR A 66 -6.85 -16.18 15.36
CA THR A 66 -5.75 -15.88 16.32
C THR A 66 -5.39 -14.39 16.44
N GLY A 67 -6.20 -13.48 15.88
CA GLY A 67 -6.01 -12.04 16.02
C GLY A 67 -4.95 -11.43 15.09
N LYS A 68 -4.47 -12.15 14.07
CA LYS A 68 -3.44 -11.64 13.12
C LYS A 68 -3.82 -10.29 12.49
N SER A 69 -5.03 -10.20 11.94
CA SER A 69 -5.50 -8.97 11.32
C SER A 69 -5.54 -7.80 12.30
N HIS A 70 -5.96 -8.05 13.54
CA HIS A 70 -5.99 -7.03 14.58
C HIS A 70 -4.57 -6.58 14.95
N ALA A 71 -3.64 -7.52 15.13
CA ALA A 71 -2.23 -7.22 15.39
C ALA A 71 -1.60 -6.35 14.28
N VAL A 72 -1.81 -6.75 13.01
CA VAL A 72 -1.27 -6.03 11.85
C VAL A 72 -1.88 -4.64 11.72
N LEU A 73 -3.19 -4.49 11.98
CA LEU A 73 -3.86 -3.20 11.95
C LEU A 73 -3.45 -2.30 13.13
N THR A 74 -3.23 -2.86 14.30
CA THR A 74 -2.65 -2.11 15.43
C THR A 74 -1.25 -1.63 15.10
N LEU A 75 -0.40 -2.48 14.51
CA LEU A 75 0.91 -2.06 14.03
C LEU A 75 0.80 -0.91 13.01
N LYS A 76 -0.10 -1.04 12.03
CA LYS A 76 -0.37 0.03 11.06
C LYS A 76 -0.70 1.35 11.77
N HIS A 77 -1.65 1.32 12.68
CA HIS A 77 -2.07 2.53 13.40
C HIS A 77 -0.95 3.12 14.26
N LEU A 78 -0.14 2.30 14.93
CA LEU A 78 1.03 2.79 15.67
C LEU A 78 2.05 3.48 14.77
N LEU A 79 2.25 2.97 13.55
CA LEU A 79 3.13 3.59 12.57
C LEU A 79 2.57 4.91 12.03
N ASP A 80 1.26 5.00 11.81
CA ASP A 80 0.58 6.19 11.28
C ASP A 80 0.28 7.24 12.37
N ALA A 81 0.06 6.84 13.63
CA ALA A 81 -0.30 7.70 14.78
C ALA A 81 0.76 8.77 15.06
N ASN A 82 0.38 9.84 15.75
CA ASN A 82 1.35 10.82 16.25
C ASN A 82 2.14 10.28 17.47
N ASN A 83 3.24 10.93 17.80
CA ASN A 83 4.12 10.46 18.87
C ASN A 83 3.42 10.37 20.23
N LYS A 84 2.50 11.30 20.54
CA LYS A 84 1.76 11.28 21.82
C LYS A 84 0.84 10.06 21.93
N GLU A 85 0.21 9.65 20.84
CA GLU A 85 -0.63 8.45 20.82
C GLU A 85 0.19 7.18 20.94
N VAL A 86 1.38 7.14 20.33
CA VAL A 86 2.33 6.03 20.51
C VAL A 86 2.75 5.92 21.98
N GLU A 87 3.19 7.02 22.59
CA GLU A 87 3.58 7.06 23.99
C GLU A 87 2.42 6.66 24.93
N ALA A 88 1.21 7.13 24.64
CA ALA A 88 0.02 6.78 25.41
C ALA A 88 -0.27 5.26 25.36
N TYR A 89 -0.19 4.65 24.18
CA TYR A 89 -0.38 3.20 24.01
C TYR A 89 0.69 2.41 24.77
N PHE A 90 1.96 2.81 24.68
CA PHE A 90 3.04 2.12 25.40
C PHE A 90 2.88 2.22 26.91
N ASN A 91 2.46 3.38 27.40
CA ASN A 91 2.23 3.61 28.85
C ASN A 91 1.01 2.82 29.36
N GLU A 92 -0.08 2.78 28.60
CA GLU A 92 -1.32 2.05 28.92
C GLU A 92 -1.04 0.56 29.19
N PHE A 93 -0.23 -0.04 28.34
CA PHE A 93 0.07 -1.47 28.42
C PHE A 93 1.41 -1.80 29.09
N GLY A 94 2.11 -0.81 29.65
CA GLY A 94 3.39 -1.03 30.33
C GLY A 94 4.47 -1.62 29.43
N LEU A 95 4.50 -1.22 28.14
CA LEU A 95 5.48 -1.72 27.19
C LEU A 95 6.86 -1.12 27.39
N ASP A 96 7.87 -1.77 26.78
CA ASP A 96 9.28 -1.38 26.85
C ASP A 96 9.50 0.07 26.37
N GLN A 97 9.90 0.94 27.27
CA GLN A 97 10.10 2.37 26.98
C GLN A 97 11.26 2.62 26.00
N ASP A 98 12.29 1.77 25.98
CA ASP A 98 13.37 1.88 24.99
C ASP A 98 12.82 1.63 23.57
N LEU A 99 11.94 0.67 23.40
CA LEU A 99 11.25 0.42 22.14
C LEU A 99 10.36 1.60 21.71
N CYS A 100 9.64 2.22 22.68
CA CYS A 100 8.87 3.45 22.44
C CYS A 100 9.75 4.57 21.92
N ASN A 101 10.84 4.86 22.62
CA ASN A 101 11.79 5.91 22.28
C ASN A 101 12.39 5.71 20.88
N LYS A 102 12.72 4.47 20.51
CA LYS A 102 13.21 4.14 19.16
C LYS A 102 12.17 4.42 18.10
N LEU A 103 10.92 4.00 18.30
CA LEU A 103 9.83 4.26 17.36
C LEU A 103 9.58 5.76 17.20
N VAL A 104 9.51 6.51 18.28
CA VAL A 104 9.35 7.97 18.28
C VAL A 104 10.53 8.64 17.56
N ALA A 105 11.76 8.22 17.82
CA ALA A 105 12.95 8.75 17.15
C ALA A 105 12.94 8.50 15.63
N ILE A 106 12.49 7.33 15.20
CA ILE A 106 12.31 7.00 13.77
C ILE A 106 11.31 7.97 13.14
N LYS A 107 10.14 8.13 13.76
CA LYS A 107 9.06 8.99 13.26
C LYS A 107 9.44 10.48 13.25
N SER A 108 10.34 10.89 14.13
CA SER A 108 10.88 12.26 14.17
C SER A 108 11.87 12.56 13.03
N GLN A 109 12.42 11.53 12.36
CA GLN A 109 13.31 11.71 11.21
C GLN A 109 12.56 11.92 9.88
N GLY A 110 11.26 11.74 9.85
CA GLY A 110 10.39 11.88 8.70
C GLY A 110 9.15 11.00 8.84
N LYS A 111 8.11 11.30 8.08
CA LYS A 111 6.85 10.58 8.15
C LYS A 111 7.03 9.12 7.70
N VAL A 112 6.54 8.19 8.49
CA VAL A 112 6.36 6.79 8.10
C VAL A 112 4.93 6.66 7.58
N ILE A 113 4.75 6.10 6.40
CA ILE A 113 3.42 5.87 5.81
C ILE A 113 3.23 4.38 5.61
N THR A 114 2.10 3.86 6.07
CA THR A 114 1.73 2.47 5.85
C THR A 114 0.90 2.34 4.57
N VAL A 115 1.38 1.51 3.66
CA VAL A 115 0.70 1.15 2.42
C VAL A 115 -0.01 -0.17 2.65
N HIS A 116 -1.32 -0.11 2.88
CA HIS A 116 -2.11 -1.29 3.22
C HIS A 116 -3.04 -1.69 2.09
N ARG A 117 -2.98 -2.97 1.69
CA ARG A 117 -3.87 -3.57 0.69
C ARG A 117 -4.53 -4.83 1.27
N TYR A 118 -5.84 -4.92 1.09
CA TYR A 118 -6.62 -6.10 1.44
C TYR A 118 -6.70 -7.06 0.25
N GLY A 119 -6.15 -8.25 0.42
CA GLY A 119 -6.23 -9.32 -0.57
C GLY A 119 -5.29 -9.14 -1.77
N SER A 120 -5.14 -10.22 -2.52
CA SER A 120 -4.30 -10.31 -3.71
C SER A 120 -5.12 -10.63 -4.98
N SER A 121 -6.43 -10.35 -4.95
CA SER A 121 -7.29 -10.57 -6.10
C SER A 121 -6.84 -9.74 -7.31
N ASN A 122 -6.87 -10.33 -8.48
CA ASN A 122 -6.51 -9.72 -9.76
C ASN A 122 -5.02 -9.41 -9.96
N ILE A 123 -4.12 -10.12 -9.26
CA ILE A 123 -2.68 -10.06 -9.51
C ILE A 123 -2.28 -11.38 -10.16
N TYR A 124 -2.03 -11.35 -11.47
CA TYR A 124 -1.68 -12.51 -12.28
C TYR A 124 -0.31 -12.37 -12.94
N SER A 125 0.28 -11.17 -12.88
CA SER A 125 1.58 -10.84 -13.48
C SER A 125 2.34 -9.83 -12.62
N ASP A 126 3.64 -9.66 -12.88
CA ASP A 126 4.48 -8.64 -12.25
C ASP A 126 3.93 -7.23 -12.51
N ASN A 127 3.40 -6.97 -13.71
CA ASN A 127 2.78 -5.70 -14.05
C ASN A 127 1.54 -5.42 -13.19
N ASP A 128 0.68 -6.44 -12.96
CA ASP A 128 -0.48 -6.28 -12.08
C ASP A 128 -0.05 -5.99 -10.65
N LEU A 129 1.03 -6.65 -10.18
CA LEU A 129 1.60 -6.40 -8.85
C LEU A 129 2.07 -4.94 -8.74
N PHE A 130 2.82 -4.44 -9.72
CA PHE A 130 3.36 -3.08 -9.71
C PHE A 130 2.26 -2.02 -9.77
N LEU A 131 1.25 -2.22 -10.61
CA LEU A 131 0.07 -1.35 -10.64
C LEU A 131 -0.66 -1.34 -9.30
N ALA A 132 -0.85 -2.52 -8.70
CA ALA A 132 -1.48 -2.65 -7.40
C ALA A 132 -0.66 -1.97 -6.28
N MET A 133 0.67 -2.03 -6.35
CA MET A 133 1.56 -1.32 -5.43
C MET A 133 1.47 0.20 -5.65
N GLN A 134 1.52 0.66 -6.88
CA GLN A 134 1.40 2.08 -7.21
C GLN A 134 0.07 2.65 -6.71
N GLU A 135 -1.06 2.02 -7.06
CA GLU A 135 -2.39 2.42 -6.58
C GLU A 135 -2.46 2.51 -5.05
N SER A 136 -1.87 1.51 -4.38
CA SER A 136 -1.87 1.46 -2.93
C SER A 136 -1.02 2.56 -2.30
N ILE A 137 0.13 2.91 -2.92
CA ILE A 137 0.99 4.02 -2.50
C ILE A 137 0.27 5.35 -2.70
N GLU A 138 -0.28 5.62 -3.89
CA GLU A 138 -1.00 6.86 -4.19
C GLU A 138 -2.16 7.08 -3.22
N LYS A 139 -2.92 6.01 -2.93
CA LYS A 139 -4.00 6.06 -1.94
C LYS A 139 -3.47 6.37 -0.54
N ALA A 140 -2.40 5.70 -0.09
CA ALA A 140 -1.83 5.92 1.23
C ALA A 140 -1.27 7.34 1.39
N LEU A 141 -0.65 7.90 0.34
CA LEU A 141 -0.18 9.28 0.32
C LEU A 141 -1.34 10.26 0.42
N LYS A 142 -2.40 10.06 -0.38
CA LYS A 142 -3.60 10.88 -0.35
C LYS A 142 -4.28 10.84 1.01
N ASP A 143 -4.44 9.65 1.61
CA ASP A 143 -5.01 9.47 2.95
C ASP A 143 -4.14 10.17 4.02
N ALA A 144 -2.84 10.32 3.76
CA ALA A 144 -1.89 11.04 4.60
C ALA A 144 -1.82 12.56 4.34
N GLY A 145 -2.67 13.10 3.43
CA GLY A 145 -2.71 14.51 3.05
C GLY A 145 -1.56 14.95 2.13
N ILE A 146 -0.95 14.01 1.39
CA ILE A 146 0.11 14.28 0.42
C ILE A 146 -0.50 14.19 -0.97
N GLU A 147 -0.65 15.33 -1.64
CA GLU A 147 -1.31 15.42 -2.94
C GLU A 147 -0.40 14.99 -4.11
N ASN A 148 0.91 15.15 -3.97
CA ASN A 148 1.87 14.83 -5.03
C ASN A 148 2.59 13.52 -4.73
N ALA A 149 2.18 12.45 -5.42
CA ALA A 149 2.82 11.14 -5.31
C ALA A 149 4.20 11.06 -6.02
N GLY A 150 4.71 12.17 -6.55
CA GLY A 150 5.90 12.19 -7.38
C GLY A 150 5.61 11.84 -8.85
N PRO A 151 6.62 11.86 -9.72
CA PRO A 151 6.45 11.51 -11.12
C PRO A 151 5.94 10.07 -11.26
N ASN A 152 4.93 9.88 -12.08
CA ASN A 152 4.44 8.57 -12.45
C ASN A 152 5.35 7.98 -13.53
N ALA A 153 6.46 7.39 -13.13
CA ALA A 153 7.48 6.86 -14.04
C ALA A 153 6.92 5.87 -15.05
N LEU A 154 5.87 5.13 -14.67
CA LEU A 154 5.11 4.25 -15.56
C LEU A 154 4.37 4.99 -16.64
N LYS A 155 3.55 5.94 -16.25
CA LYS A 155 2.79 6.81 -17.14
C LYS A 155 3.73 7.50 -18.11
N ASP A 156 4.82 8.09 -17.60
CA ASP A 156 5.80 8.83 -18.40
C ASP A 156 6.55 7.90 -19.35
N GLY A 157 6.89 6.70 -18.94
CA GLY A 157 7.49 5.66 -19.78
C GLY A 157 6.58 5.23 -20.92
N ILE A 158 5.30 5.00 -20.65
CA ILE A 158 4.29 4.66 -21.66
C ILE A 158 4.12 5.83 -22.64
N ILE A 159 3.96 7.06 -22.15
CA ILE A 159 3.82 8.26 -22.98
C ILE A 159 5.05 8.41 -23.89
N LYS A 160 6.25 8.30 -23.34
CA LYS A 160 7.49 8.38 -24.10
C LYS A 160 7.56 7.34 -25.21
N TYR A 161 7.21 6.09 -24.90
CA TYR A 161 7.19 5.00 -25.87
C TYR A 161 6.17 5.26 -27.00
N LEU A 162 4.94 5.60 -26.64
CA LEU A 162 3.86 5.86 -27.60
C LEU A 162 4.04 7.18 -28.39
N SER A 163 4.91 8.08 -27.93
CA SER A 163 5.24 9.32 -28.64
C SER A 163 6.33 9.15 -29.70
N ASP A 164 7.01 8.00 -29.72
CA ASP A 164 7.93 7.63 -30.80
C ASP A 164 7.14 7.17 -32.02
N GLU A 165 7.42 7.70 -33.20
CA GLU A 165 6.61 7.47 -34.41
C GLU A 165 6.52 6.00 -34.83
N GLU A 166 7.61 5.25 -34.72
CA GLU A 166 7.65 3.83 -35.11
C GLU A 166 6.83 2.98 -34.12
N ASN A 167 7.00 3.25 -32.83
CA ASN A 167 6.26 2.59 -31.77
C ASN A 167 4.76 2.93 -31.83
N LYS A 168 4.43 4.19 -32.07
CA LYS A 168 3.07 4.70 -32.23
C LYS A 168 2.34 4.00 -33.38
N GLN A 169 2.97 3.91 -34.56
CA GLN A 169 2.40 3.20 -35.70
C GLN A 169 2.19 1.71 -35.37
N SER A 170 3.19 1.06 -34.79
CA SER A 170 3.12 -0.35 -34.42
C SER A 170 2.02 -0.63 -33.41
N PHE A 171 1.87 0.22 -32.40
CA PHE A 171 0.83 0.11 -31.38
C PHE A 171 -0.55 0.44 -31.95
N GLY A 172 -0.63 1.41 -32.88
CA GLY A 172 -1.84 1.82 -33.58
C GLY A 172 -2.49 0.68 -34.33
N VAL A 173 -1.71 -0.19 -34.97
CA VAL A 173 -2.22 -1.39 -35.65
C VAL A 173 -3.02 -2.28 -34.68
N TYR A 174 -2.60 -2.37 -33.43
CA TYR A 174 -3.33 -3.16 -32.43
C TYR A 174 -4.58 -2.43 -31.95
N VAL A 175 -4.47 -1.14 -31.61
CA VAL A 175 -5.56 -0.30 -31.09
C VAL A 175 -6.69 -0.17 -32.11
N GLU A 176 -6.37 0.10 -33.36
CA GLU A 176 -7.35 0.29 -34.44
C GLU A 176 -7.87 -1.05 -34.99
N GLY A 177 -7.13 -2.13 -34.76
CA GLY A 177 -7.45 -3.48 -35.20
C GLY A 177 -8.11 -4.33 -34.12
N SER A 178 -7.35 -5.30 -33.62
CA SER A 178 -7.86 -6.37 -32.70
C SER A 178 -8.37 -5.86 -31.36
N TYR A 179 -7.99 -4.66 -30.93
CA TYR A 179 -8.35 -4.08 -29.63
C TYR A 179 -9.20 -2.82 -29.73
N LYS A 180 -9.79 -2.55 -30.90
CA LYS A 180 -10.61 -1.35 -31.14
C LYS A 180 -11.75 -1.19 -30.14
N GLU A 181 -12.44 -2.28 -29.83
CA GLU A 181 -13.53 -2.26 -28.84
C GLU A 181 -13.03 -1.98 -27.41
N LEU A 182 -11.82 -2.46 -27.08
CA LEU A 182 -11.23 -2.26 -25.75
C LEU A 182 -10.98 -0.77 -25.46
N PHE A 183 -10.61 0.01 -26.47
CA PHE A 183 -10.37 1.46 -26.36
C PHE A 183 -11.56 2.31 -26.82
N GLY A 184 -12.68 1.68 -27.19
CA GLY A 184 -13.87 2.43 -27.63
C GLY A 184 -13.67 3.18 -28.97
N GLY A 185 -12.67 2.80 -29.76
CA GLY A 185 -12.33 3.43 -31.05
C GLY A 185 -11.38 4.64 -30.93
N GLU A 186 -10.82 4.90 -29.75
CA GLU A 186 -9.81 5.93 -29.54
C GLU A 186 -8.55 5.65 -30.37
N SER A 187 -7.94 6.69 -30.92
CA SER A 187 -6.63 6.68 -31.56
C SER A 187 -5.49 6.65 -30.55
N VAL A 188 -4.26 6.33 -30.99
CA VAL A 188 -3.09 6.37 -30.10
C VAL A 188 -2.82 7.79 -29.56
N ASP A 189 -3.11 8.83 -30.35
CA ASP A 189 -2.98 10.21 -29.89
C ASP A 189 -3.95 10.56 -28.78
N GLU A 190 -5.21 10.14 -28.89
CA GLU A 190 -6.22 10.30 -27.85
C GLU A 190 -5.84 9.50 -26.58
N ILE A 191 -5.28 8.31 -26.74
CA ILE A 191 -4.76 7.52 -25.61
C ILE A 191 -3.63 8.27 -24.90
N ILE A 192 -2.68 8.89 -25.64
CA ILE A 192 -1.61 9.68 -25.05
C ILE A 192 -2.17 10.89 -24.28
N GLU A 193 -3.13 11.61 -24.85
CA GLU A 193 -3.77 12.75 -24.19
C GLU A 193 -4.56 12.31 -22.93
N ASN A 194 -5.25 11.18 -23.01
CA ASN A 194 -5.94 10.60 -21.87
C ASN A 194 -4.95 10.14 -20.78
N LEU A 195 -3.80 9.57 -21.14
CA LEU A 195 -2.73 9.27 -20.19
C LEU A 195 -2.22 10.53 -19.48
N ARG A 196 -2.12 11.68 -20.19
CA ARG A 196 -1.67 12.95 -19.60
C ARG A 196 -2.68 13.55 -18.65
N SER A 197 -3.97 13.45 -18.99
CA SER A 197 -5.06 14.14 -18.31
C SER A 197 -5.73 13.31 -17.21
N TYR A 198 -5.72 11.97 -17.32
CA TYR A 198 -6.40 11.09 -16.36
C TYR A 198 -5.59 10.93 -15.08
N GLU A 199 -6.33 10.78 -13.98
CA GLU A 199 -5.82 10.53 -12.64
C GLU A 199 -6.62 9.40 -11.97
N GLY A 200 -6.06 8.83 -10.92
CA GLY A 200 -6.72 7.81 -10.10
C GLY A 200 -7.23 6.61 -10.89
N GLN A 201 -8.47 6.21 -10.66
CA GLN A 201 -9.05 4.99 -11.25
C GLN A 201 -9.18 5.04 -12.79
N ALA A 202 -9.40 6.23 -13.38
CA ALA A 202 -9.49 6.36 -14.83
C ALA A 202 -8.14 6.08 -15.49
N LEU A 203 -7.05 6.63 -14.93
CA LEU A 203 -5.69 6.37 -15.38
C LEU A 203 -5.32 4.89 -15.27
N LEU A 204 -5.59 4.28 -14.12
CA LEU A 204 -5.31 2.85 -13.89
C LEU A 204 -6.06 1.95 -14.89
N THR A 205 -7.32 2.26 -15.16
CA THR A 205 -8.12 1.52 -16.15
C THR A 205 -7.49 1.61 -17.54
N LEU A 206 -7.05 2.80 -17.95
CA LEU A 206 -6.39 3.00 -19.24
C LEU A 206 -5.04 2.27 -19.31
N MET A 207 -4.23 2.39 -18.27
CA MET A 207 -2.94 1.69 -18.18
C MET A 207 -3.13 0.17 -18.25
N ASN A 208 -4.11 -0.39 -17.55
CA ASN A 208 -4.42 -1.82 -17.61
C ASN A 208 -4.78 -2.30 -19.04
N LYS A 209 -5.52 -1.49 -19.80
CA LYS A 209 -5.82 -1.80 -21.21
C LYS A 209 -4.53 -1.84 -22.04
N ILE A 210 -3.63 -0.88 -21.84
CA ILE A 210 -2.34 -0.81 -22.54
C ILE A 210 -1.46 -2.01 -22.18
N PHE A 211 -1.34 -2.32 -20.88
CA PHE A 211 -0.56 -3.49 -20.43
C PHE A 211 -1.11 -4.82 -20.92
N ARG A 212 -2.42 -4.95 -21.08
CA ARG A 212 -3.02 -6.13 -21.68
C ARG A 212 -2.47 -6.38 -23.09
N ILE A 213 -2.45 -5.33 -23.95
CA ILE A 213 -1.85 -5.44 -25.28
C ILE A 213 -0.36 -5.77 -25.17
N ALA A 214 0.35 -5.06 -24.30
CA ALA A 214 1.79 -5.24 -24.13
C ALA A 214 2.15 -6.68 -23.75
N ASN A 215 1.41 -7.29 -22.84
CA ASN A 215 1.60 -8.68 -22.42
C ASN A 215 1.25 -9.65 -23.55
N GLU A 216 0.10 -9.47 -24.21
CA GLU A 216 -0.35 -10.36 -25.31
C GLU A 216 0.55 -10.27 -26.56
N LYS A 217 1.17 -9.11 -26.79
CA LYS A 217 2.08 -8.85 -27.93
C LYS A 217 3.56 -8.86 -27.56
N ASN A 218 3.88 -9.19 -26.31
CA ASN A 218 5.25 -9.24 -25.80
C ASN A 218 6.06 -7.94 -26.03
N ILE A 219 5.41 -6.79 -25.80
CA ILE A 219 6.03 -5.46 -25.93
C ILE A 219 6.83 -5.18 -24.66
N LYS A 220 8.11 -5.52 -24.67
CA LYS A 220 9.01 -5.43 -23.51
C LYS A 220 9.20 -4.00 -22.97
N ALA A 221 8.99 -2.98 -23.80
CA ALA A 221 9.12 -1.59 -23.39
C ALA A 221 8.13 -1.16 -22.29
N PHE A 222 7.05 -1.91 -22.10
CA PHE A 222 6.08 -1.70 -21.02
C PHE A 222 6.27 -2.67 -19.85
N SER A 223 7.27 -3.54 -19.91
CA SER A 223 7.57 -4.41 -18.78
C SER A 223 8.25 -3.57 -17.67
N LEU A 224 7.55 -3.48 -16.55
CA LEU A 224 8.13 -2.97 -15.32
C LEU A 224 8.99 -4.06 -14.72
N ASP A 225 10.26 -3.79 -14.65
CA ASP A 225 11.13 -4.58 -13.81
C ASP A 225 11.13 -4.07 -12.36
N SER A 226 11.60 -4.92 -11.47
CA SER A 226 11.68 -4.60 -10.05
C SER A 226 12.62 -3.41 -9.76
N GLU A 227 13.61 -3.16 -10.61
CA GLU A 227 14.56 -2.06 -10.45
C GLU A 227 13.87 -0.71 -10.71
N THR A 228 13.08 -0.62 -11.79
CA THR A 228 12.28 0.56 -12.11
C THR A 228 11.27 0.87 -11.00
N MET A 229 10.62 -0.17 -10.46
CA MET A 229 9.67 0.01 -9.36
C MET A 229 10.35 0.49 -8.07
N VAL A 230 11.49 -0.08 -7.72
CA VAL A 230 12.26 0.35 -6.55
C VAL A 230 12.78 1.79 -6.73
N ALA A 231 13.24 2.15 -7.93
CA ALA A 231 13.66 3.51 -8.24
C ALA A 231 12.50 4.49 -8.04
N TRP A 232 11.33 4.20 -8.60
CA TRP A 232 10.14 5.04 -8.43
C TRP A 232 9.72 5.19 -6.96
N ILE A 233 9.65 4.08 -6.19
CA ILE A 233 9.35 4.13 -4.75
C ILE A 233 10.37 5.00 -4.01
N THR A 234 11.63 4.92 -4.40
CA THR A 234 12.71 5.72 -3.80
C THR A 234 12.51 7.21 -4.10
N GLU A 235 12.14 7.55 -5.33
CA GLU A 235 11.80 8.93 -5.70
C GLU A 235 10.59 9.47 -4.93
N VAL A 236 9.54 8.66 -4.78
CA VAL A 236 8.36 9.02 -3.96
C VAL A 236 8.76 9.33 -2.52
N ILE A 237 9.62 8.50 -1.92
CA ILE A 237 10.12 8.70 -0.56
C ILE A 237 10.89 10.03 -0.47
N HIS A 238 11.81 10.29 -1.40
CA HIS A 238 12.62 11.50 -1.41
C HIS A 238 11.80 12.76 -1.70
N ALA A 239 10.95 12.73 -2.73
CA ALA A 239 10.13 13.88 -3.13
C ALA A 239 9.19 14.36 -2.01
N ASN A 240 8.73 13.44 -1.17
CA ASN A 240 7.81 13.73 -0.06
C ASN A 240 8.50 13.77 1.31
N ASN A 241 9.83 13.70 1.35
CA ASN A 241 10.62 13.69 2.58
C ASN A 241 10.13 12.65 3.61
N LEU A 242 9.79 11.44 3.11
CA LEU A 242 9.33 10.35 3.96
C LEU A 242 10.50 9.62 4.60
N LYS A 243 10.30 9.11 5.79
CA LYS A 243 11.24 8.19 6.42
C LYS A 243 11.17 6.80 5.80
N ALA A 244 9.98 6.32 5.56
CA ALA A 244 9.72 5.00 4.96
C ALA A 244 8.29 4.86 4.45
N LEU A 245 8.12 3.95 3.46
CA LEU A 245 6.85 3.31 3.12
C LEU A 245 6.88 1.89 3.68
N VAL A 246 5.89 1.53 4.47
CA VAL A 246 5.74 0.19 5.06
C VAL A 246 4.57 -0.52 4.39
N PHE A 247 4.87 -1.53 3.59
CA PHE A 247 3.86 -2.31 2.90
C PHE A 247 3.26 -3.35 3.84
N ILE A 248 1.94 -3.38 3.92
CA ILE A 248 1.14 -4.36 4.65
C ILE A 248 0.19 -5.00 3.65
N TRP A 249 0.41 -6.30 3.39
CA TRP A 249 -0.27 -7.01 2.32
C TRP A 249 -0.97 -8.27 2.84
#